data_ece1ec229e9464b0a041eb075bd0d549
#
_entry.id   ece1ec229e9464b0a041eb075bd0d549
#
_cell.length_a   1.000
_cell.length_b   1.000
_cell.length_c   1.000
_cell.angle_alpha   90.00
_cell.angle_beta   90.00
_cell.angle_gamma   90.00
#
_symmetry.space_group_name_H-M   'P 1'
#
loop_
_entity.id
_entity.type
_entity.pdbx_description
1 polymer ?
#
loop_
_entity_poly.entity_id
_entity_poly.type
_entity_poly.pdbx_seq_one_letter_code
_entity_poly.pdbx_strand_id
1 'polypeptide(L)'
;MYVVPSLESQKGNNFGSSEKYVRYMGKDSDGLLFDNSGNFVSVDDAYKKIDEHSRGGIRNNEARWYSPVYSFSEDECLHVASLILTNGTIYSRNITTFDDLNQEEKYLYNEKIRELAYNFQDEMAINFNKQNLGINDCKDVLWFGVVENKRYYTGYDSAVINKKAKQGNFKKGFNTHIHIVQSRKALNEKRSLISPMANARAKT
;
A
#
# COMPACT_ATOMS: atom_id res chain seq x y z
N MET A 1 8.22 -5.45 -10.50
CA MET A 1 7.60 -4.87 -9.29
C MET A 1 8.68 -4.29 -8.39
N TYR A 2 8.55 -3.04 -8.01
CA TYR A 2 9.43 -2.43 -7.01
C TYR A 2 8.63 -2.18 -5.74
N VAL A 3 8.94 -2.94 -4.68
CA VAL A 3 8.54 -2.53 -3.33
C VAL A 3 9.51 -1.43 -2.94
N VAL A 4 9.07 -0.18 -2.98
CA VAL A 4 9.80 0.92 -2.38
C VAL A 4 9.31 1.03 -0.94
N PRO A 5 10.05 0.49 0.05
CA PRO A 5 9.86 0.97 1.39
C PRO A 5 10.21 2.46 1.30
N SER A 6 9.23 3.33 1.53
CA SER A 6 9.53 4.76 1.46
C SER A 6 10.59 5.06 2.51
N LEU A 7 11.82 5.30 2.08
CA LEU A 7 12.91 5.77 2.95
C LEU A 7 12.55 7.13 3.59
N GLU A 8 11.53 7.80 3.07
CA GLU A 8 10.89 8.97 3.71
C GLU A 8 10.29 8.63 5.07
N SER A 9 9.92 7.37 5.34
CA SER A 9 9.51 6.94 6.69
C SER A 9 10.64 7.05 7.73
N GLN A 10 11.89 7.15 7.33
CA GLN A 10 13.01 7.41 8.24
C GLN A 10 13.08 8.89 8.67
N LYS A 11 12.48 9.80 7.92
CA LYS A 11 12.31 11.22 8.29
C LYS A 11 10.84 11.56 8.63
N GLY A 12 9.90 10.69 8.28
CA GLY A 12 8.49 10.84 8.60
C GLY A 12 8.23 10.52 10.07
N ASN A 13 7.35 11.28 10.70
CA ASN A 13 7.04 11.24 12.13
C ASN A 13 6.12 10.03 12.47
N ASN A 14 6.53 8.82 12.14
CA ASN A 14 5.80 7.58 12.45
C ASN A 14 6.02 7.09 13.90
N PHE A 15 6.59 7.93 14.75
CA PHE A 15 6.66 7.75 16.20
C PHE A 15 5.36 8.16 16.92
N GLY A 16 4.55 9.00 16.27
CA GLY A 16 3.28 9.49 16.75
C GLY A 16 2.07 8.77 16.16
N SER A 17 0.92 9.45 16.14
CA SER A 17 -0.31 8.96 15.54
C SER A 17 -0.18 8.73 14.03
N SER A 18 -0.85 7.70 13.54
CA SER A 18 -0.97 7.39 12.12
C SER A 18 -2.05 8.22 11.40
N GLU A 19 -2.85 9.00 12.14
CA GLU A 19 -4.03 9.71 11.65
C GLU A 19 -3.77 10.50 10.36
N LYS A 20 -2.74 11.34 10.35
CA LYS A 20 -2.44 12.20 9.19
C LYS A 20 -2.18 11.38 7.92
N TYR A 21 -1.47 10.27 8.05
CA TYR A 21 -1.16 9.38 6.92
C TYR A 21 -2.41 8.62 6.45
N VAL A 22 -3.18 8.06 7.38
CA VAL A 22 -4.39 7.30 7.06
C VAL A 22 -5.45 8.20 6.42
N ARG A 23 -5.61 9.45 6.89
CA ARG A 23 -6.49 10.44 6.24
C ARG A 23 -6.01 10.80 4.83
N TYR A 24 -4.70 10.89 4.63
CA TYR A 24 -4.14 11.06 3.28
C TYR A 24 -4.48 9.87 2.38
N MET A 25 -4.35 8.63 2.86
CA MET A 25 -4.70 7.43 2.09
C MET A 25 -6.18 7.42 1.69
N GLY A 26 -7.07 7.81 2.60
CA GLY A 26 -8.52 7.75 2.37
C GLY A 26 -9.11 8.88 1.53
N LYS A 27 -8.32 9.88 1.12
CA LYS A 27 -8.84 11.10 0.44
C LYS A 27 -9.54 10.82 -0.89
N ASP A 28 -9.07 9.79 -1.64
CA ASP A 28 -9.55 9.45 -2.98
C ASP A 28 -10.29 8.10 -3.02
N SER A 29 -10.68 7.55 -1.84
CA SER A 29 -11.34 6.23 -1.67
C SER A 29 -12.66 6.33 -0.90
N ASP A 30 -13.35 7.47 -0.97
CA ASP A 30 -14.58 7.74 -0.20
C ASP A 30 -14.40 7.51 1.32
N GLY A 31 -13.17 7.66 1.81
CA GLY A 31 -12.82 7.45 3.21
C GLY A 31 -12.79 6.00 3.67
N LEU A 32 -12.71 5.03 2.75
CA LEU A 32 -12.68 3.60 3.05
C LEU A 32 -11.32 2.99 2.72
N LEU A 33 -10.84 2.15 3.64
CA LEU A 33 -9.65 1.30 3.48
C LEU A 33 -10.07 -0.17 3.60
N PHE A 34 -9.36 -1.08 2.95
CA PHE A 34 -9.53 -2.52 3.18
C PHE A 34 -8.54 -3.02 4.24
N ASP A 35 -9.00 -3.97 5.06
CA ASP A 35 -8.22 -4.52 6.17
C ASP A 35 -7.58 -5.89 5.82
N ASN A 36 -6.83 -6.45 6.75
CA ASN A 36 -6.18 -7.76 6.64
C ASN A 36 -7.15 -8.97 6.53
N SER A 37 -8.45 -8.74 6.62
CA SER A 37 -9.51 -9.77 6.52
C SER A 37 -10.45 -9.56 5.33
N GLY A 38 -10.21 -8.53 4.52
CA GLY A 38 -11.01 -8.21 3.34
C GLY A 38 -12.19 -7.27 3.59
N ASN A 39 -12.36 -6.76 4.82
CA ASN A 39 -13.43 -5.84 5.12
C ASN A 39 -13.03 -4.40 4.75
N PHE A 40 -14.04 -3.58 4.44
CA PHE A 40 -13.84 -2.14 4.32
C PHE A 40 -14.03 -1.46 5.68
N VAL A 41 -13.13 -0.58 6.01
CA VAL A 41 -13.04 0.11 7.30
C VAL A 41 -12.93 1.62 7.05
N SER A 42 -13.60 2.42 7.87
CA SER A 42 -13.48 3.88 7.77
C SER A 42 -12.07 4.36 8.12
N VAL A 43 -11.67 5.50 7.56
CA VAL A 43 -10.43 6.19 7.94
C VAL A 43 -10.31 6.35 9.44
N ASP A 44 -11.42 6.76 10.11
CA ASP A 44 -11.43 7.01 11.54
C ASP A 44 -11.21 5.75 12.38
N ASP A 45 -11.76 4.62 11.96
CA ASP A 45 -11.53 3.35 12.64
C ASP A 45 -10.14 2.79 12.36
N ALA A 46 -9.64 2.93 11.12
CA ALA A 46 -8.34 2.42 10.73
C ALA A 46 -7.20 3.06 11.53
N TYR A 47 -7.11 4.41 11.59
CA TYR A 47 -6.04 5.04 12.36
C TYR A 47 -6.16 4.80 13.86
N LYS A 48 -7.39 4.79 14.42
CA LYS A 48 -7.59 4.46 15.83
C LYS A 48 -7.09 3.06 16.16
N LYS A 49 -7.43 2.06 15.33
CA LYS A 49 -6.95 0.67 15.52
C LYS A 49 -5.42 0.60 15.47
N ILE A 50 -4.76 1.26 14.50
CA ILE A 50 -3.29 1.29 14.42
C ILE A 50 -2.69 1.94 15.66
N ASP A 51 -3.20 3.10 16.06
CA ASP A 51 -2.65 3.86 17.17
C ASP A 51 -2.86 3.15 18.52
N GLU A 52 -4.04 2.56 18.74
CA GLU A 52 -4.35 1.78 19.94
C GLU A 52 -3.49 0.51 20.02
N HIS A 53 -3.40 -0.23 18.92
CA HIS A 53 -2.59 -1.43 18.84
C HIS A 53 -1.09 -1.14 19.08
N SER A 54 -0.64 0.05 18.71
CA SER A 54 0.75 0.48 18.90
C SER A 54 1.05 1.03 20.29
N ARG A 55 0.03 1.18 21.18
CA ARG A 55 0.24 1.70 22.55
C ARG A 55 1.05 0.72 23.40
N GLY A 56 1.98 1.30 24.16
CA GLY A 56 2.83 0.54 25.10
C GLY A 56 3.84 -0.39 24.44
N GLY A 57 4.92 -0.69 25.14
CA GLY A 57 5.94 -1.64 24.71
C GLY A 57 6.83 -1.19 23.53
N ILE A 58 6.61 -0.01 22.98
CA ILE A 58 7.44 0.63 21.95
C ILE A 58 8.07 1.88 22.57
N ARG A 59 9.38 2.07 22.39
CA ARG A 59 10.09 3.26 22.89
C ARG A 59 9.63 4.51 22.13
N ASN A 60 9.73 5.68 22.77
CA ASN A 60 9.29 6.94 22.16
C ASN A 60 10.07 7.33 20.87
N ASN A 61 11.27 6.82 20.69
CA ASN A 61 12.12 7.04 19.54
C ASN A 61 12.06 5.89 18.52
N GLU A 62 11.09 5.01 18.63
CA GLU A 62 10.88 3.89 17.70
C GLU A 62 9.59 4.06 16.92
N ALA A 63 9.63 3.68 15.65
CA ALA A 63 8.45 3.69 14.80
C ALA A 63 7.33 2.82 15.39
N ARG A 64 6.11 3.35 15.39
CA ARG A 64 4.90 2.65 15.85
C ARG A 64 4.16 1.98 14.73
N TRP A 65 4.32 2.48 13.53
CA TRP A 65 3.69 1.99 12.30
C TRP A 65 4.62 2.20 11.10
N TYR A 66 4.31 1.53 10.01
CA TYR A 66 5.04 1.60 8.74
C TYR A 66 4.06 1.90 7.60
N SER A 67 4.57 2.49 6.52
CA SER A 67 3.79 2.87 5.35
C SER A 67 4.44 2.33 4.06
N PRO A 68 4.48 1.01 3.84
CA PRO A 68 4.95 0.50 2.56
C PRO A 68 4.01 0.91 1.42
N VAL A 69 4.59 1.16 0.25
CA VAL A 69 3.85 1.43 -0.98
C VAL A 69 4.25 0.40 -2.02
N TYR A 70 3.27 -0.33 -2.55
CA TYR A 70 3.46 -1.26 -3.65
C TYR A 70 3.16 -0.55 -4.96
N SER A 71 4.17 -0.40 -5.81
CA SER A 71 4.06 0.30 -7.08
C SER A 71 4.18 -0.69 -8.23
N PHE A 72 3.27 -0.61 -9.19
CA PHE A 72 3.26 -1.41 -10.39
C PHE A 72 3.83 -0.60 -11.57
N SER A 73 4.52 -1.27 -12.47
CA SER A 73 4.86 -0.72 -13.78
C SER A 73 3.60 -0.63 -14.65
N GLU A 74 3.65 0.15 -15.71
CA GLU A 74 2.56 0.25 -16.68
C GLU A 74 2.25 -1.13 -17.30
N ASP A 75 3.28 -1.92 -17.65
CA ASP A 75 3.11 -3.27 -18.21
C ASP A 75 2.43 -4.24 -17.24
N GLU A 76 2.76 -4.18 -15.94
CA GLU A 76 2.09 -4.97 -14.90
C GLU A 76 0.62 -4.57 -14.75
N CYS A 77 0.32 -3.27 -14.79
CA CYS A 77 -1.05 -2.78 -14.75
C CYS A 77 -1.86 -3.23 -15.98
N LEU A 78 -1.27 -3.13 -17.17
CA LEU A 78 -1.87 -3.62 -18.41
C LEU A 78 -2.10 -5.14 -18.40
N HIS A 79 -1.16 -5.89 -17.81
CA HIS A 79 -1.34 -7.32 -17.62
C HIS A 79 -2.55 -7.62 -16.72
N VAL A 80 -2.69 -6.94 -15.57
CA VAL A 80 -3.86 -7.10 -14.70
C VAL A 80 -5.15 -6.73 -15.44
N ALA A 81 -5.15 -5.64 -16.21
CA ALA A 81 -6.30 -5.26 -17.05
C ALA A 81 -6.64 -6.35 -18.08
N SER A 82 -5.64 -7.01 -18.67
CA SER A 82 -5.86 -8.11 -19.63
C SER A 82 -6.50 -9.35 -19.00
N LEU A 83 -6.29 -9.60 -17.71
CA LEU A 83 -6.87 -10.74 -17.00
C LEU A 83 -8.38 -10.60 -16.75
N ILE A 84 -8.87 -9.37 -16.66
CA ILE A 84 -10.29 -9.07 -16.40
C ILE A 84 -11.09 -8.81 -17.68
N LEU A 85 -10.42 -8.55 -18.79
CA LEU A 85 -11.03 -8.30 -20.09
C LEU A 85 -11.13 -9.58 -20.90
N THR A 86 -12.17 -9.70 -21.71
CA THR A 86 -12.26 -10.79 -22.67
C THR A 86 -11.14 -10.70 -23.70
N ASN A 87 -10.69 -11.85 -24.22
CA ASN A 87 -9.56 -11.97 -25.12
C ASN A 87 -9.59 -10.92 -26.25
N GLY A 88 -8.53 -10.13 -26.34
CA GLY A 88 -8.33 -9.10 -27.37
C GLY A 88 -9.00 -7.75 -27.14
N THR A 89 -9.87 -7.62 -26.14
CA THR A 89 -10.60 -6.36 -25.87
C THR A 89 -9.65 -5.20 -25.52
N ILE A 90 -8.54 -5.48 -24.83
CA ILE A 90 -7.55 -4.46 -24.48
C ILE A 90 -6.98 -3.74 -25.69
N TYR A 91 -6.75 -4.47 -26.77
CA TYR A 91 -6.22 -3.91 -28.04
C TYR A 91 -7.31 -3.29 -28.89
N SER A 92 -8.48 -3.95 -29.02
CA SER A 92 -9.58 -3.45 -29.86
C SER A 92 -10.18 -2.15 -29.34
N ARG A 93 -10.17 -1.93 -28.01
CA ARG A 93 -10.65 -0.68 -27.37
C ARG A 93 -9.54 0.32 -27.11
N ASN A 94 -8.26 -0.01 -27.44
CA ASN A 94 -7.11 0.86 -27.18
C ASN A 94 -7.03 1.33 -25.71
N ILE A 95 -7.19 0.38 -24.77
CA ILE A 95 -7.13 0.65 -23.33
C ILE A 95 -5.69 0.94 -22.95
N THR A 96 -5.41 2.15 -22.51
CA THR A 96 -4.07 2.64 -22.14
C THR A 96 -4.03 3.23 -20.73
N THR A 97 -5.19 3.47 -20.11
CA THR A 97 -5.30 4.05 -18.78
C THR A 97 -6.41 3.36 -18.00
N PHE A 98 -6.38 3.49 -16.67
CA PHE A 98 -7.46 3.02 -15.81
C PHE A 98 -8.82 3.69 -16.16
N ASP A 99 -8.81 4.93 -16.63
CA ASP A 99 -10.04 5.66 -16.96
C ASP A 99 -10.73 5.11 -18.21
N ASP A 100 -10.04 4.37 -19.10
CA ASP A 100 -10.59 3.71 -20.28
C ASP A 100 -11.45 2.48 -19.93
N LEU A 101 -11.34 1.97 -18.70
CA LEU A 101 -12.16 0.88 -18.18
C LEU A 101 -13.58 1.37 -17.83
N ASN A 102 -14.60 0.55 -18.10
CA ASN A 102 -15.95 0.82 -17.60
C ASN A 102 -16.06 0.54 -16.09
N GLN A 103 -17.20 0.82 -15.46
CA GLN A 103 -17.35 0.73 -13.99
C GLN A 103 -17.17 -0.70 -13.45
N GLU A 104 -17.71 -1.70 -14.16
CA GLU A 104 -17.57 -3.10 -13.78
C GLU A 104 -16.11 -3.55 -13.91
N GLU A 105 -15.45 -3.19 -15.02
CA GLU A 105 -14.04 -3.48 -15.25
C GLU A 105 -13.13 -2.79 -14.21
N LYS A 106 -13.42 -1.53 -13.83
CA LYS A 106 -12.73 -0.83 -12.74
C LYS A 106 -12.87 -1.54 -11.42
N TYR A 107 -14.06 -2.03 -11.11
CA TYR A 107 -14.29 -2.82 -9.91
C TYR A 107 -13.46 -4.11 -9.93
N LEU A 108 -13.56 -4.90 -11.00
CA LEU A 108 -12.80 -6.16 -11.13
C LEU A 108 -11.29 -5.94 -11.13
N TYR A 109 -10.82 -4.87 -11.76
CA TYR A 109 -9.41 -4.48 -11.73
C TYR A 109 -8.94 -4.20 -10.30
N ASN A 110 -9.66 -3.39 -9.56
CA ASN A 110 -9.32 -3.08 -8.18
C ASN A 110 -9.39 -4.31 -7.27
N GLU A 111 -10.32 -5.27 -7.52
CA GLU A 111 -10.34 -6.56 -6.81
C GLU A 111 -9.04 -7.34 -7.05
N LYS A 112 -8.59 -7.43 -8.30
CA LYS A 112 -7.32 -8.11 -8.64
C LYS A 112 -6.11 -7.42 -8.00
N ILE A 113 -6.08 -6.10 -7.97
CA ILE A 113 -5.02 -5.34 -7.30
C ILE A 113 -5.05 -5.57 -5.79
N ARG A 114 -6.24 -5.67 -5.15
CA ARG A 114 -6.36 -6.02 -3.73
C ARG A 114 -5.87 -7.45 -3.45
N GLU A 115 -6.20 -8.41 -4.30
CA GLU A 115 -5.69 -9.78 -4.20
C GLU A 115 -4.15 -9.80 -4.19
N LEU A 116 -3.51 -9.01 -5.06
CA LEU A 116 -2.06 -8.85 -5.06
C LEU A 116 -1.54 -8.20 -3.77
N ALA A 117 -2.29 -7.25 -3.18
CA ALA A 117 -1.91 -6.67 -1.90
C ALA A 117 -1.83 -7.71 -0.78
N TYR A 118 -2.81 -8.63 -0.71
CA TYR A 118 -2.78 -9.73 0.26
C TYR A 118 -1.57 -10.63 0.04
N ASN A 119 -1.30 -11.04 -1.20
CA ASN A 119 -0.13 -11.88 -1.52
C ASN A 119 1.18 -11.19 -1.11
N PHE A 120 1.31 -9.88 -1.34
CA PHE A 120 2.50 -9.14 -0.92
C PHE A 120 2.62 -9.02 0.59
N GLN A 121 1.50 -8.86 1.30
CA GLN A 121 1.49 -8.82 2.76
C GLN A 121 1.78 -10.19 3.37
N ASP A 122 1.38 -11.30 2.71
CA ASP A 122 1.77 -12.65 3.10
C ASP A 122 3.29 -12.84 3.00
N GLU A 123 3.89 -12.47 1.87
CA GLU A 123 5.34 -12.51 1.69
C GLU A 123 6.07 -11.59 2.69
N MET A 124 5.49 -10.43 2.98
CA MET A 124 6.02 -9.53 4.00
C MET A 124 6.00 -10.19 5.39
N ALA A 125 4.90 -10.86 5.75
CA ALA A 125 4.78 -11.56 7.03
C ALA A 125 5.81 -12.70 7.16
N ILE A 126 6.00 -13.48 6.09
CA ILE A 126 7.04 -14.51 6.02
C ILE A 126 8.44 -13.90 6.20
N ASN A 127 8.71 -12.78 5.55
CA ASN A 127 10.00 -12.08 5.60
C ASN A 127 10.33 -11.48 6.98
N PHE A 128 9.37 -11.34 7.88
CA PHE A 128 9.67 -11.00 9.27
C PHE A 128 10.44 -12.10 10.00
N ASN A 129 10.44 -13.34 9.47
CA ASN A 129 11.13 -14.50 10.04
C ASN A 129 10.73 -14.75 11.51
N LYS A 130 9.42 -14.73 11.79
CA LYS A 130 8.83 -14.86 13.13
C LYS A 130 7.71 -15.91 13.18
N GLN A 131 7.80 -16.94 12.35
CA GLN A 131 6.84 -18.06 12.32
C GLN A 131 6.79 -18.79 13.67
N ASN A 132 7.93 -18.89 14.36
CA ASN A 132 8.02 -19.43 15.71
C ASN A 132 7.25 -18.60 16.77
N LEU A 133 6.87 -17.36 16.43
CA LEU A 133 6.07 -16.48 17.27
C LEU A 133 4.62 -16.34 16.75
N GLY A 134 4.23 -17.18 15.77
CA GLY A 134 2.89 -17.25 15.22
C GLY A 134 2.59 -16.15 14.18
N ILE A 135 3.61 -15.66 13.46
CA ILE A 135 3.43 -14.75 12.33
C ILE A 135 3.70 -15.53 11.05
N ASN A 136 2.65 -15.95 10.37
CA ASN A 136 2.71 -16.84 9.21
C ASN A 136 2.19 -16.20 7.93
N ASP A 137 1.20 -15.33 8.05
CA ASP A 137 0.55 -14.66 6.92
C ASP A 137 0.10 -13.23 7.26
N CYS A 138 -0.53 -12.58 6.32
CA CYS A 138 -0.98 -11.19 6.45
C CYS A 138 -2.06 -10.99 7.51
N LYS A 139 -2.77 -12.05 7.92
CA LYS A 139 -3.82 -11.99 8.94
C LYS A 139 -3.25 -11.89 10.35
N ASP A 140 -2.00 -12.28 10.54
CA ASP A 140 -1.29 -12.17 11.82
C ASP A 140 -0.74 -10.75 12.07
N VAL A 141 -0.94 -9.84 11.11
CA VAL A 141 -0.45 -8.46 11.14
C VAL A 141 -1.62 -7.49 11.01
N LEU A 142 -1.64 -6.44 11.82
CA LEU A 142 -2.62 -5.36 11.67
C LEU A 142 -2.16 -4.39 10.60
N TRP A 143 -2.90 -4.32 9.49
CA TRP A 143 -2.65 -3.39 8.41
C TRP A 143 -3.95 -2.99 7.71
N PHE A 144 -3.91 -1.85 7.04
CA PHE A 144 -4.96 -1.35 6.17
C PHE A 144 -4.36 -0.85 4.88
N GLY A 145 -5.10 -0.99 3.79
CA GLY A 145 -4.64 -0.60 2.46
C GLY A 145 -5.66 0.20 1.67
N VAL A 146 -5.18 0.93 0.68
CA VAL A 146 -5.99 1.58 -0.34
C VAL A 146 -5.33 1.42 -1.70
N VAL A 147 -6.13 1.17 -2.73
CA VAL A 147 -5.68 1.18 -4.13
C VAL A 147 -5.85 2.59 -4.68
N GLU A 148 -4.77 3.19 -5.16
CA GLU A 148 -4.79 4.42 -5.93
C GLU A 148 -4.42 4.13 -7.39
N ASN A 149 -5.26 4.59 -8.32
CA ASN A 149 -5.05 4.37 -9.76
C ASN A 149 -4.49 5.60 -10.49
N LYS A 150 -4.27 6.69 -9.76
CA LYS A 150 -3.80 7.96 -10.32
C LYS A 150 -2.55 8.44 -9.61
N ARG A 151 -1.61 8.98 -10.37
CA ARG A 151 -0.43 9.66 -9.83
C ARG A 151 -0.33 11.06 -10.40
N TYR A 152 0.19 11.95 -9.58
CA TYR A 152 0.46 13.33 -9.97
C TYR A 152 1.96 13.55 -10.13
N TYR A 153 2.33 14.43 -11.06
CA TYR A 153 3.70 14.88 -11.15
C TYR A 153 4.10 15.68 -9.93
N THR A 154 5.21 15.32 -9.32
CA THR A 154 5.85 16.06 -8.23
C THR A 154 6.92 17.01 -8.79
N GLY A 155 7.39 17.96 -7.99
CA GLY A 155 8.48 18.86 -8.40
C GLY A 155 9.80 18.15 -8.71
N TYR A 156 9.98 16.91 -8.24
CA TYR A 156 11.20 16.11 -8.44
C TYR A 156 11.10 15.19 -9.67
N ASP A 157 9.94 15.09 -10.32
CA ASP A 157 9.81 14.27 -11.53
C ASP A 157 10.63 14.87 -12.67
N SER A 158 11.40 14.04 -13.36
CA SER A 158 12.25 14.46 -14.49
C SER A 158 11.47 15.19 -15.58
N ALA A 159 10.20 14.81 -15.80
CA ALA A 159 9.34 15.50 -16.77
C ALA A 159 9.03 16.95 -16.35
N VAL A 160 8.92 17.22 -15.03
CA VAL A 160 8.70 18.59 -14.52
C VAL A 160 9.99 19.38 -14.56
N ILE A 161 11.10 18.77 -14.13
CA ILE A 161 12.44 19.39 -14.19
C ILE A 161 12.78 19.80 -15.63
N ASN A 162 12.50 18.93 -16.61
CA ASN A 162 12.72 19.15 -18.03
C ASN A 162 11.59 19.96 -18.72
N LYS A 163 10.66 20.56 -17.97
CA LYS A 163 9.55 21.37 -18.46
C LYS A 163 8.61 20.66 -19.46
N LYS A 164 8.58 19.32 -19.46
CA LYS A 164 7.69 18.50 -20.30
C LYS A 164 6.32 18.28 -19.64
N ALA A 165 6.21 18.48 -18.33
CA ALA A 165 4.98 18.40 -17.56
C ALA A 165 4.97 19.49 -16.47
N LYS A 166 3.78 19.76 -15.92
CA LYS A 166 3.63 20.67 -14.77
C LYS A 166 3.39 19.85 -13.50
N GLN A 167 3.98 20.29 -12.40
CA GLN A 167 3.69 19.76 -11.08
C GLN A 167 2.19 19.80 -10.80
N GLY A 168 1.65 18.74 -10.21
CA GLY A 168 0.22 18.60 -9.90
C GLY A 168 -0.65 18.10 -11.06
N ASN A 169 -0.13 17.99 -12.28
CA ASN A 169 -0.85 17.32 -13.37
C ASN A 169 -0.84 15.81 -13.19
N PHE A 170 -1.88 15.12 -13.70
CA PHE A 170 -1.91 13.66 -13.75
C PHE A 170 -0.82 13.09 -14.65
N LYS A 171 -0.19 12.01 -14.21
CA LYS A 171 0.66 11.19 -15.06
C LYS A 171 -0.22 10.38 -16.01
N LYS A 172 0.19 10.31 -17.28
CA LYS A 172 -0.49 9.48 -18.28
C LYS A 172 -0.21 8.00 -18.05
N GLY A 173 -1.05 7.13 -18.63
CA GLY A 173 -0.91 5.68 -18.52
C GLY A 173 -1.55 5.09 -17.28
N PHE A 174 -1.34 3.80 -17.06
CA PHE A 174 -1.69 3.14 -15.82
C PHE A 174 -0.68 3.52 -14.73
N ASN A 175 -1.19 3.95 -13.59
CA ASN A 175 -0.36 4.44 -12.46
C ASN A 175 -0.77 3.80 -11.13
N THR A 176 -1.30 2.59 -11.18
CA THR A 176 -1.82 1.90 -10.00
C THR A 176 -0.72 1.64 -8.97
N HIS A 177 -1.04 1.91 -7.73
CA HIS A 177 -0.22 1.60 -6.59
C HIS A 177 -1.09 1.39 -5.35
N ILE A 178 -0.53 0.73 -4.35
CA ILE A 178 -1.23 0.42 -3.11
C ILE A 178 -0.47 1.11 -1.97
N HIS A 179 -1.16 1.96 -1.25
CA HIS A 179 -0.67 2.47 0.02
C HIS A 179 -1.10 1.54 1.15
N ILE A 180 -0.17 1.22 2.02
CA ILE A 180 -0.42 0.42 3.23
C ILE A 180 -0.05 1.24 4.46
N VAL A 181 -0.84 1.11 5.52
CA VAL A 181 -0.45 1.44 6.88
C VAL A 181 -0.43 0.16 7.70
N GLN A 182 0.66 -0.11 8.37
CA GLN A 182 0.87 -1.36 9.10
C GLN A 182 1.39 -1.09 10.50
N SER A 183 0.78 -1.73 11.50
CA SER A 183 1.29 -1.67 12.87
C SER A 183 2.65 -2.36 12.98
N ARG A 184 3.51 -1.83 13.85
CA ARG A 184 4.77 -2.49 14.20
C ARG A 184 4.60 -3.74 15.07
N LYS A 185 3.46 -3.90 15.70
CA LYS A 185 3.16 -5.09 16.52
C LYS A 185 2.37 -6.12 15.73
N ALA A 186 2.65 -7.41 15.99
CA ALA A 186 1.80 -8.50 15.51
C ALA A 186 0.46 -8.55 16.27
N LEU A 187 -0.57 -9.11 15.62
CA LEU A 187 -1.91 -9.22 16.22
C LEU A 187 -1.98 -10.15 17.44
N ASN A 188 -1.09 -11.13 17.53
CA ASN A 188 -1.10 -12.13 18.61
C ASN A 188 -0.75 -11.57 20.00
N GLU A 189 -0.71 -10.25 20.17
CA GLU A 189 -0.44 -9.50 21.41
C GLU A 189 0.83 -9.90 22.19
N LYS A 190 1.59 -10.89 21.73
CA LYS A 190 2.82 -11.36 22.37
C LYS A 190 3.99 -10.38 22.21
N ARG A 191 3.71 -9.10 21.96
CA ARG A 191 4.69 -8.01 21.82
C ARG A 191 5.74 -8.24 20.73
N SER A 192 5.42 -9.07 19.75
CA SER A 192 6.33 -9.30 18.63
C SER A 192 6.42 -8.05 17.79
N LEU A 193 7.54 -7.36 17.87
CA LEU A 193 7.82 -6.23 17.01
C LEU A 193 8.22 -6.76 15.64
N ILE A 194 7.50 -6.32 14.61
CA ILE A 194 7.77 -6.59 13.21
C ILE A 194 8.28 -5.32 12.53
N SER A 195 9.16 -5.46 11.55
CA SER A 195 9.69 -4.33 10.81
C SER A 195 10.09 -4.78 9.41
N PRO A 196 9.71 -4.05 8.36
CA PRO A 196 10.19 -4.31 7.01
C PRO A 196 11.72 -4.32 6.89
N MET A 197 12.41 -3.69 7.85
CA MET A 197 13.87 -3.59 7.92
C MET A 197 14.51 -4.55 8.95
N ALA A 198 13.73 -5.42 9.58
CA ALA A 198 14.22 -6.26 10.69
C ALA A 198 15.38 -7.16 10.28
N ASN A 199 15.41 -7.65 9.05
CA ASN A 199 16.44 -8.56 8.55
C ASN A 199 17.71 -7.85 8.04
N ALA A 200 17.70 -6.54 7.81
CA ALA A 200 18.87 -5.81 7.34
C ALA A 200 19.95 -5.64 8.42
N ARG A 201 19.59 -5.83 9.70
CA ARG A 201 20.49 -5.66 10.87
C ARG A 201 20.97 -6.95 11.50
N ALA A 202 20.51 -8.10 11.05
CA ALA A 202 20.87 -9.40 11.61
C ALA A 202 22.18 -10.00 11.06
N LYS A 203 22.94 -9.20 10.30
CA LYS A 203 24.25 -9.60 9.74
C LYS A 203 25.36 -8.67 10.22
N THR A 204 25.59 -8.62 11.51
CA THR A 204 26.88 -8.18 12.09
C THR A 204 27.14 -8.99 13.34
#